data_e19f7c8d3441a6965964d93a5578e85f
#
_entry.id   e19f7c8d3441a6965964d93a5578e85f
#
_cell.length_a   1.000
_cell.length_b   1.000
_cell.length_c   1.000
_cell.angle_alpha   90.00
_cell.angle_beta   90.00
_cell.angle_gamma   90.00
#
_symmetry.space_group_name_H-M   'P 1'
#
loop_
_entity.id
_entity.type
_entity.pdbx_description
1 polymer ?
#
loop_
_entity_poly.entity_id
_entity_poly.type
_entity_poly.pdbx_seq_one_letter_code
_entity_poly.pdbx_strand_id
1 'polypeptide(L)'
;MQALSRQQLLALICITCVWGLNWPIMKIGVTDHPPLTFRTISMWLGLPVLALGVWVLKAPFRIPRAHWRELAWLTLFNMVIWHALMIVAVKSLTSGRAAILGYCMPVFSAVLGALWFGNRMGARGWAGVAAAALGVLLLLWHEFSNLAGRPLGVLYALTAALAWAMGVQLMRRTTIPVPTLTITFWMTVITTGVMTVLALALETDPWHAPTPRTWAAIAYNAVLIFGVVQALWLFLARQLTPVASTLSVMLIPVIGVFSGALWLGEVLHWQDDAAVGLMLAAIASVLWPARAPAPGSR
;
A
#
# COMPACT_ATOMS: atom_id res chain seq x y z
N MET A 1 -7.13 -3.53 28.35
CA MET A 1 -6.62 -2.92 27.10
C MET A 1 -5.94 -1.62 27.50
N GLN A 2 -4.63 -1.47 27.26
CA GLN A 2 -3.97 -0.20 27.53
C GLN A 2 -4.48 0.83 26.51
N ALA A 3 -4.93 1.97 26.98
CA ALA A 3 -5.34 3.08 26.12
C ALA A 3 -4.10 3.61 25.36
N LEU A 4 -4.30 3.98 24.09
CA LEU A 4 -3.24 4.61 23.31
C LEU A 4 -2.81 5.93 23.94
N SER A 5 -1.51 6.17 23.99
CA SER A 5 -1.01 7.49 24.39
C SER A 5 -1.45 8.54 23.37
N ARG A 6 -1.53 9.81 23.78
CA ARG A 6 -1.88 10.92 22.88
C ARG A 6 -0.95 10.99 21.65
N GLN A 7 0.33 10.71 21.85
CA GLN A 7 1.32 10.71 20.76
C GLN A 7 1.08 9.56 19.78
N GLN A 8 0.77 8.36 20.27
CA GLN A 8 0.45 7.20 19.43
C GLN A 8 -0.84 7.45 18.62
N LEU A 9 -1.85 8.03 19.24
CA LEU A 9 -3.11 8.37 18.56
C LEU A 9 -2.88 9.41 17.46
N LEU A 10 -2.14 10.49 17.74
CA LEU A 10 -1.83 11.52 16.74
C LEU A 10 -1.01 10.95 15.57
N ALA A 11 0.00 10.13 15.85
CA ALA A 11 0.80 9.50 14.81
C ALA A 11 -0.05 8.55 13.96
N LEU A 12 -0.96 7.79 14.57
CA LEU A 12 -1.88 6.89 13.89
C LEU A 12 -2.83 7.65 12.96
N ILE A 13 -3.45 8.72 13.45
CA ILE A 13 -4.31 9.60 12.65
C ILE A 13 -3.50 10.20 11.48
N CYS A 14 -2.30 10.70 11.76
CA CYS A 14 -1.42 11.26 10.73
C CYS A 14 -1.14 10.24 9.60
N ILE A 15 -0.70 9.03 9.94
CA ILE A 15 -0.42 7.97 8.95
C ILE A 15 -1.68 7.64 8.15
N THR A 16 -2.81 7.45 8.83
CA THR A 16 -4.07 7.08 8.20
C THR A 16 -4.53 8.16 7.21
N CYS A 17 -4.47 9.42 7.61
CA CYS A 17 -4.82 10.55 6.73
C CYS A 17 -3.83 10.67 5.56
N VAL A 18 -2.52 10.63 5.82
CA VAL A 18 -1.51 10.77 4.77
C VAL A 18 -1.60 9.65 3.75
N TRP A 19 -1.76 8.39 4.16
CA TRP A 19 -1.94 7.30 3.22
C TRP A 19 -3.29 7.33 2.51
N GLY A 20 -4.38 7.72 3.21
CA GLY A 20 -5.71 7.82 2.61
C GLY A 20 -5.78 8.89 1.53
N LEU A 21 -5.29 10.09 1.84
CA LEU A 21 -5.26 11.22 0.90
C LEU A 21 -4.27 11.01 -0.25
N ASN A 22 -3.33 10.08 -0.12
CA ASN A 22 -2.38 9.80 -1.19
C ASN A 22 -3.05 9.26 -2.47
N TRP A 23 -4.19 8.61 -2.37
CA TRP A 23 -4.88 8.06 -3.54
C TRP A 23 -5.33 9.13 -4.52
N PRO A 24 -6.13 10.14 -4.13
CA PRO A 24 -6.47 11.24 -5.03
C PRO A 24 -5.25 12.10 -5.41
N ILE A 25 -4.24 12.25 -4.54
CA ILE A 25 -3.01 12.97 -4.85
C ILE A 25 -2.20 12.25 -5.93
N MET A 26 -2.07 10.92 -5.86
CA MET A 26 -1.47 10.15 -6.96
C MET A 26 -2.27 10.32 -8.26
N LYS A 27 -3.61 10.27 -8.19
CA LYS A 27 -4.47 10.47 -9.35
C LYS A 27 -4.24 11.83 -10.00
N ILE A 28 -4.14 12.90 -9.21
CA ILE A 28 -3.75 14.23 -9.69
C ILE A 28 -2.41 14.18 -10.41
N GLY A 29 -1.41 13.58 -9.80
CA GLY A 29 -0.06 13.51 -10.36
C GLY A 29 0.02 12.79 -11.70
N VAL A 30 -0.76 11.70 -11.87
CA VAL A 30 -0.73 10.90 -13.09
C VAL A 30 -1.76 11.32 -14.14
N THR A 31 -2.62 12.30 -13.85
CA THR A 31 -3.58 12.82 -14.82
C THR A 31 -2.86 13.52 -15.96
N ASP A 32 -1.96 14.44 -15.61
CA ASP A 32 -1.25 15.30 -16.54
C ASP A 32 0.18 14.84 -16.82
N HIS A 33 0.64 13.74 -16.22
CA HIS A 33 2.02 13.29 -16.33
C HIS A 33 2.10 11.76 -16.50
N PRO A 34 3.14 11.23 -17.18
CA PRO A 34 3.35 9.80 -17.28
C PRO A 34 3.50 9.13 -15.91
N PRO A 35 2.79 8.02 -15.64
CA PRO A 35 2.69 7.47 -14.29
C PRO A 35 4.01 6.92 -13.74
N LEU A 36 4.82 6.24 -14.56
CA LEU A 36 6.11 5.73 -14.10
C LEU A 36 7.09 6.86 -13.84
N THR A 37 7.09 7.89 -14.69
CA THR A 37 7.93 9.10 -14.51
C THR A 37 7.52 9.85 -13.23
N PHE A 38 6.22 10.09 -13.01
CA PHE A 38 5.72 10.69 -11.77
C PHE A 38 6.22 9.91 -10.53
N ARG A 39 6.09 8.59 -10.56
CA ARG A 39 6.54 7.74 -9.44
C ARG A 39 8.05 7.79 -9.27
N THR A 40 8.80 7.73 -10.36
CA THR A 40 10.26 7.78 -10.37
C THR A 40 10.78 9.07 -9.75
N ILE A 41 10.27 10.25 -10.20
CA ILE A 41 10.67 11.55 -9.65
C ILE A 41 10.34 11.62 -8.15
N SER A 42 9.13 11.19 -7.75
CA SER A 42 8.73 11.17 -6.34
C SER A 42 9.68 10.32 -5.48
N MET A 43 10.13 9.17 -5.99
CA MET A 43 11.06 8.30 -5.27
C MET A 43 12.47 8.89 -5.20
N TRP A 44 13.00 9.47 -6.29
CA TRP A 44 14.30 10.14 -6.28
C TRP A 44 14.35 11.27 -5.25
N LEU A 45 13.31 12.10 -5.19
CA LEU A 45 13.21 13.18 -4.22
C LEU A 45 12.94 12.68 -2.79
N GLY A 46 12.32 11.52 -2.63
CA GLY A 46 12.07 10.88 -1.34
C GLY A 46 13.29 10.18 -0.74
N LEU A 47 14.22 9.69 -1.57
CA LEU A 47 15.41 8.99 -1.12
C LEU A 47 16.28 9.80 -0.13
N PRO A 48 16.60 11.10 -0.37
CA PRO A 48 17.33 11.90 0.59
C PRO A 48 16.63 12.03 1.94
N VAL A 49 15.28 12.15 1.94
CA VAL A 49 14.48 12.24 3.17
C VAL A 49 14.58 10.92 3.95
N LEU A 50 14.48 9.79 3.26
CA LEU A 50 14.63 8.46 3.88
C LEU A 50 16.06 8.23 4.37
N ALA A 51 17.08 8.64 3.60
CA ALA A 51 18.48 8.59 3.99
C ALA A 51 18.75 9.41 5.26
N LEU A 52 18.17 10.61 5.34
CA LEU A 52 18.24 11.44 6.55
C LEU A 52 17.62 10.70 7.74
N GLY A 53 16.48 10.02 7.55
CA GLY A 53 15.87 9.19 8.59
C GLY A 53 16.80 8.07 9.10
N VAL A 54 17.47 7.35 8.17
CA VAL A 54 18.47 6.31 8.52
C VAL A 54 19.62 6.92 9.32
N TRP A 55 20.11 8.08 8.90
CA TRP A 55 21.23 8.77 9.57
C TRP A 55 20.85 9.29 10.96
N VAL A 56 19.71 9.97 11.10
CA VAL A 56 19.22 10.54 12.39
C VAL A 56 18.97 9.43 13.41
N LEU A 57 18.39 8.31 12.97
CA LEU A 57 18.12 7.15 13.83
C LEU A 57 19.37 6.26 14.04
N LYS A 58 20.52 6.68 13.51
CA LYS A 58 21.80 5.97 13.62
C LYS A 58 21.71 4.50 13.17
N ALA A 59 20.84 4.20 12.21
CA ALA A 59 20.74 2.87 11.65
C ALA A 59 21.90 2.60 10.66
N PRO A 60 22.42 1.36 10.59
CA PRO A 60 23.51 1.05 9.67
C PRO A 60 23.02 1.13 8.21
N PHE A 61 23.80 1.76 7.32
CA PHE A 61 23.52 1.77 5.89
C PHE A 61 23.92 0.47 5.18
N ARG A 62 24.77 -0.35 5.78
CA ARG A 62 25.33 -1.54 5.13
C ARG A 62 24.44 -2.75 5.34
N ILE A 63 24.16 -3.47 4.25
CA ILE A 63 23.57 -4.82 4.26
C ILE A 63 24.69 -5.82 3.93
N PRO A 64 24.83 -6.90 4.71
CA PRO A 64 25.82 -7.93 4.42
C PRO A 64 25.62 -8.55 3.03
N ARG A 65 26.71 -8.78 2.30
CA ARG A 65 26.65 -9.28 0.91
C ARG A 65 25.85 -10.58 0.75
N ALA A 66 25.91 -11.45 1.76
CA ALA A 66 25.18 -12.71 1.77
C ALA A 66 23.65 -12.56 1.63
N HIS A 67 23.09 -11.42 2.04
CA HIS A 67 21.65 -11.15 2.07
C HIS A 67 21.13 -10.37 0.86
N TRP A 68 21.96 -10.01 -0.12
CA TRP A 68 21.52 -9.22 -1.28
C TRP A 68 20.50 -9.95 -2.15
N ARG A 69 20.60 -11.28 -2.27
CA ARG A 69 19.61 -12.10 -2.99
C ARG A 69 18.26 -12.07 -2.28
N GLU A 70 18.24 -12.17 -0.97
CA GLU A 70 17.02 -12.05 -0.16
C GLU A 70 16.42 -10.64 -0.30
N LEU A 71 17.25 -9.60 -0.19
CA LEU A 71 16.85 -8.21 -0.40
C LEU A 71 16.23 -8.00 -1.78
N ALA A 72 16.80 -8.59 -2.84
CA ALA A 72 16.26 -8.47 -4.20
C ALA A 72 14.84 -9.05 -4.30
N TRP A 73 14.56 -10.21 -3.70
CA TRP A 73 13.21 -10.77 -3.65
C TRP A 73 12.25 -9.91 -2.83
N LEU A 74 12.70 -9.42 -1.67
CA LEU A 74 11.91 -8.48 -0.87
C LEU A 74 11.59 -7.22 -1.66
N THR A 75 12.55 -6.66 -2.38
CA THR A 75 12.40 -5.48 -3.21
C THR A 75 11.40 -5.72 -4.34
N LEU A 76 11.53 -6.85 -5.05
CA LEU A 76 10.65 -7.20 -6.16
C LEU A 76 9.20 -7.21 -5.73
N PHE A 77 8.88 -7.94 -4.67
CA PHE A 77 7.50 -8.14 -4.24
C PHE A 77 6.92 -6.97 -3.43
N ASN A 78 7.69 -6.36 -2.52
CA ASN A 78 7.18 -5.25 -1.71
C ASN A 78 7.17 -3.91 -2.43
N MET A 79 8.06 -3.70 -3.40
CA MET A 79 8.27 -2.37 -3.95
C MET A 79 8.09 -2.33 -5.48
N VAL A 80 8.88 -3.09 -6.24
CA VAL A 80 8.93 -2.94 -7.70
C VAL A 80 7.57 -3.21 -8.33
N ILE A 81 7.01 -4.41 -8.12
CA ILE A 81 5.72 -4.80 -8.73
C ILE A 81 4.61 -3.89 -8.22
N TRP A 82 4.60 -3.58 -6.91
CA TRP A 82 3.62 -2.67 -6.33
C TRP A 82 3.66 -1.28 -6.97
N HIS A 83 4.81 -0.64 -6.97
CA HIS A 83 4.91 0.74 -7.47
C HIS A 83 4.70 0.85 -8.97
N ALA A 84 5.20 -0.10 -9.75
CA ALA A 84 5.03 -0.10 -11.19
C ALA A 84 3.57 -0.32 -11.59
N LEU A 85 2.94 -1.39 -11.10
CA LEU A 85 1.58 -1.74 -11.53
C LEU A 85 0.52 -0.85 -10.88
N MET A 86 0.68 -0.50 -9.60
CA MET A 86 -0.31 0.32 -8.90
C MET A 86 -0.38 1.74 -9.47
N ILE A 87 0.75 2.36 -9.82
CA ILE A 87 0.70 3.72 -10.36
C ILE A 87 0.05 3.76 -11.76
N VAL A 88 0.25 2.72 -12.58
CA VAL A 88 -0.45 2.56 -13.86
C VAL A 88 -1.95 2.29 -13.64
N ALA A 89 -2.30 1.49 -12.63
CA ALA A 89 -3.70 1.25 -12.26
C ALA A 89 -4.40 2.55 -11.83
N VAL A 90 -3.76 3.39 -11.01
CA VAL A 90 -4.29 4.70 -10.58
C VAL A 90 -4.54 5.62 -11.77
N LYS A 91 -3.69 5.59 -12.82
CA LYS A 91 -3.95 6.37 -14.04
C LYS A 91 -5.25 5.93 -14.72
N SER A 92 -5.52 4.65 -14.76
CA SER A 92 -6.65 4.07 -15.50
C SER A 92 -7.95 3.99 -14.69
N LEU A 93 -7.89 3.84 -13.38
CA LEU A 93 -9.05 3.74 -12.47
C LEU A 93 -9.35 5.08 -11.80
N THR A 94 -10.52 5.17 -11.12
CA THR A 94 -10.74 6.20 -10.12
C THR A 94 -9.83 5.98 -8.91
N SER A 95 -9.50 7.06 -8.19
CA SER A 95 -8.63 6.97 -7.02
C SER A 95 -9.23 6.08 -5.92
N GLY A 96 -10.56 6.16 -5.75
CA GLY A 96 -11.31 5.32 -4.80
C GLY A 96 -11.22 3.84 -5.14
N ARG A 97 -11.42 3.45 -6.40
CA ARG A 97 -11.33 2.04 -6.83
C ARG A 97 -9.91 1.49 -6.69
N ALA A 98 -8.92 2.27 -7.08
CA ALA A 98 -7.53 1.88 -6.89
C ALA A 98 -7.21 1.68 -5.39
N ALA A 99 -7.77 2.52 -4.50
CA ALA A 99 -7.64 2.35 -3.05
C ALA A 99 -8.26 1.03 -2.58
N ILE A 100 -9.52 0.75 -2.94
CA ILE A 100 -10.22 -0.49 -2.53
C ILE A 100 -9.42 -1.72 -2.97
N LEU A 101 -9.02 -1.77 -4.26
CA LEU A 101 -8.29 -2.90 -4.82
C LEU A 101 -6.90 -3.06 -4.21
N GLY A 102 -6.19 -1.94 -3.96
CA GLY A 102 -4.90 -1.95 -3.27
C GLY A 102 -5.01 -2.53 -1.86
N TYR A 103 -6.09 -2.23 -1.15
CA TYR A 103 -6.33 -2.75 0.19
C TYR A 103 -6.88 -4.19 0.25
N CYS A 104 -6.94 -4.93 -0.87
CA CYS A 104 -7.02 -6.39 -0.87
C CYS A 104 -5.75 -7.08 -0.31
N MET A 105 -4.63 -6.37 -0.20
CA MET A 105 -3.36 -6.95 0.25
C MET A 105 -3.40 -7.68 1.60
N PRO A 106 -4.11 -7.24 2.66
CA PRO A 106 -4.19 -8.00 3.92
C PRO A 106 -4.92 -9.33 3.73
N VAL A 107 -5.94 -9.35 2.88
CA VAL A 107 -6.71 -10.56 2.55
C VAL A 107 -5.82 -11.53 1.78
N PHE A 108 -5.13 -11.07 0.74
CA PHE A 108 -4.16 -11.88 0.00
C PHE A 108 -3.05 -12.38 0.92
N SER A 109 -2.54 -11.55 1.83
CA SER A 109 -1.51 -11.98 2.79
C SER A 109 -2.00 -13.10 3.71
N ALA A 110 -3.27 -13.07 4.12
CA ALA A 110 -3.87 -14.14 4.92
C ALA A 110 -4.01 -15.44 4.11
N VAL A 111 -4.48 -15.35 2.86
CA VAL A 111 -4.62 -16.50 1.95
C VAL A 111 -3.25 -17.12 1.65
N LEU A 112 -2.25 -16.31 1.27
CA LEU A 112 -0.89 -16.78 1.04
C LEU A 112 -0.30 -17.42 2.30
N GLY A 113 -0.54 -16.80 3.47
CA GLY A 113 -0.15 -17.33 4.75
C GLY A 113 -0.72 -18.72 5.02
N ALA A 114 -1.99 -18.94 4.68
CA ALA A 114 -2.66 -20.22 4.87
C ALA A 114 -2.20 -21.28 3.87
N LEU A 115 -2.07 -20.92 2.58
CA LEU A 115 -1.79 -21.87 1.52
C LEU A 115 -0.30 -22.28 1.44
N TRP A 116 0.62 -21.32 1.56
CA TRP A 116 2.05 -21.57 1.33
C TRP A 116 2.92 -21.49 2.57
N PHE A 117 2.44 -20.82 3.60
CA PHE A 117 3.25 -20.59 4.79
C PHE A 117 2.73 -21.31 6.05
N GLY A 118 1.76 -22.22 5.88
CA GLY A 118 1.28 -23.08 6.96
C GLY A 118 0.50 -22.39 8.07
N ASN A 119 0.07 -21.12 7.88
CA ASN A 119 -0.74 -20.43 8.85
C ASN A 119 -2.17 -20.99 8.81
N ARG A 120 -2.71 -21.37 9.97
CA ARG A 120 -4.09 -21.84 10.04
C ARG A 120 -5.07 -20.67 9.99
N MET A 121 -6.02 -20.71 9.06
CA MET A 121 -7.10 -19.74 8.95
C MET A 121 -8.44 -20.40 9.26
N GLY A 122 -9.15 -19.87 10.26
CA GLY A 122 -10.47 -20.39 10.65
C GLY A 122 -11.57 -19.91 9.69
N ALA A 123 -12.80 -20.41 9.91
CA ALA A 123 -13.97 -20.09 9.09
C ALA A 123 -14.23 -18.58 8.96
N ARG A 124 -14.00 -17.81 10.02
CA ARG A 124 -14.10 -16.34 10.01
C ARG A 124 -13.14 -15.70 8.97
N GLY A 125 -11.89 -16.17 8.91
CA GLY A 125 -10.93 -15.66 7.92
C GLY A 125 -11.36 -16.00 6.49
N TRP A 126 -11.85 -17.20 6.25
CA TRP A 126 -12.39 -17.61 4.94
C TRP A 126 -13.64 -16.82 4.55
N ALA A 127 -14.53 -16.50 5.49
CA ALA A 127 -15.67 -15.60 5.25
C ALA A 127 -15.19 -14.20 4.81
N GLY A 128 -14.11 -13.69 5.41
CA GLY A 128 -13.48 -12.43 4.97
C GLY A 128 -12.90 -12.51 3.57
N VAL A 129 -12.25 -13.62 3.21
CA VAL A 129 -11.77 -13.83 1.82
C VAL A 129 -12.94 -13.81 0.84
N ALA A 130 -14.05 -14.49 1.18
CA ALA A 130 -15.26 -14.48 0.33
C ALA A 130 -15.86 -13.07 0.20
N ALA A 131 -15.91 -12.30 1.29
CA ALA A 131 -16.37 -10.90 1.25
C ALA A 131 -15.48 -10.02 0.36
N ALA A 132 -14.15 -10.15 0.46
CA ALA A 132 -13.24 -9.42 -0.40
C ALA A 132 -13.40 -9.81 -1.89
N ALA A 133 -13.53 -11.10 -2.17
CA ALA A 133 -13.76 -11.60 -3.53
C ALA A 133 -15.06 -11.03 -4.11
N LEU A 134 -16.15 -11.01 -3.34
CA LEU A 134 -17.42 -10.43 -3.75
C LEU A 134 -17.28 -8.91 -4.04
N GLY A 135 -16.58 -8.15 -3.20
CA GLY A 135 -16.30 -6.73 -3.44
C GLY A 135 -15.54 -6.49 -4.75
N VAL A 136 -14.51 -7.30 -5.01
CA VAL A 136 -13.76 -7.23 -6.28
C VAL A 136 -14.66 -7.58 -7.48
N LEU A 137 -15.50 -8.60 -7.37
CA LEU A 137 -16.43 -9.00 -8.43
C LEU A 137 -17.45 -7.89 -8.74
N LEU A 138 -17.98 -7.18 -7.73
CA LEU A 138 -18.87 -6.04 -7.92
C LEU A 138 -18.19 -4.90 -8.70
N LEU A 139 -16.93 -4.59 -8.38
CA LEU A 139 -16.18 -3.57 -9.11
C LEU A 139 -15.88 -4.01 -10.54
N LEU A 140 -15.46 -5.27 -10.74
CA LEU A 140 -15.26 -5.84 -12.09
C LEU A 140 -16.53 -5.81 -12.92
N TRP A 141 -17.66 -6.21 -12.35
CA TRP A 141 -18.96 -6.20 -13.03
C TRP A 141 -19.30 -4.79 -13.53
N HIS A 142 -19.09 -3.77 -12.70
CA HIS A 142 -19.32 -2.39 -13.08
C HIS A 142 -18.40 -1.95 -14.23
N GLU A 143 -17.12 -2.29 -14.19
CA GLU A 143 -16.17 -1.96 -15.25
C GLU A 143 -16.50 -2.64 -16.58
N PHE A 144 -16.95 -3.89 -16.57
CA PHE A 144 -17.35 -4.60 -17.78
C PHE A 144 -18.69 -4.12 -18.34
N SER A 145 -19.66 -3.81 -17.48
CA SER A 145 -21.01 -3.43 -17.92
C SER A 145 -21.06 -2.05 -18.59
N ASN A 146 -20.13 -1.16 -18.28
CA ASN A 146 -20.12 0.21 -18.81
C ASN A 146 -19.37 0.39 -20.14
N LEU A 147 -18.88 -0.67 -20.82
CA LEU A 147 -18.12 -0.65 -22.10
C LEU A 147 -16.93 0.34 -22.13
N ALA A 148 -16.84 1.24 -21.15
CA ALA A 148 -15.74 2.15 -20.90
C ALA A 148 -14.74 1.53 -19.91
N GLY A 149 -14.97 0.27 -19.52
CA GLY A 149 -14.25 -0.42 -18.48
C GLY A 149 -12.78 -0.57 -18.81
N ARG A 150 -11.98 -0.48 -17.76
CA ARG A 150 -10.52 -0.64 -17.83
C ARG A 150 -10.13 -1.87 -17.01
N PRO A 151 -10.50 -3.09 -17.45
CA PRO A 151 -10.26 -4.33 -16.71
C PRO A 151 -8.77 -4.56 -16.44
N LEU A 152 -7.90 -4.05 -17.32
CA LEU A 152 -6.44 -4.08 -17.12
C LEU A 152 -6.03 -3.28 -15.89
N GLY A 153 -6.67 -2.13 -15.60
CA GLY A 153 -6.40 -1.35 -14.38
C GLY A 153 -6.71 -2.15 -13.11
N VAL A 154 -7.84 -2.87 -13.11
CA VAL A 154 -8.21 -3.77 -12.00
C VAL A 154 -7.20 -4.90 -11.86
N LEU A 155 -6.81 -5.53 -12.97
CA LEU A 155 -5.81 -6.61 -12.98
C LEU A 155 -4.46 -6.11 -12.43
N TYR A 156 -4.01 -4.93 -12.86
CA TYR A 156 -2.77 -4.33 -12.35
C TYR A 156 -2.84 -4.04 -10.85
N ALA A 157 -3.95 -3.46 -10.37
CA ALA A 157 -4.12 -3.17 -8.95
C ALA A 157 -4.13 -4.45 -8.09
N LEU A 158 -4.86 -5.48 -8.52
CA LEU A 158 -4.90 -6.78 -7.81
C LEU A 158 -3.55 -7.50 -7.84
N THR A 159 -2.84 -7.47 -8.98
CA THR A 159 -1.50 -8.06 -9.08
C THR A 159 -0.51 -7.33 -8.17
N ALA A 160 -0.58 -6.01 -8.12
CA ALA A 160 0.21 -5.19 -7.20
C ALA A 160 -0.08 -5.56 -5.74
N ALA A 161 -1.36 -5.66 -5.36
CA ALA A 161 -1.78 -6.03 -4.02
C ALA A 161 -1.34 -7.47 -3.63
N LEU A 162 -1.42 -8.41 -4.56
CA LEU A 162 -0.94 -9.79 -4.36
C LEU A 162 0.58 -9.84 -4.19
N ALA A 163 1.32 -9.10 -5.02
CA ALA A 163 2.77 -9.01 -4.90
C ALA A 163 3.17 -8.42 -3.54
N TRP A 164 2.55 -7.30 -3.14
CA TRP A 164 2.79 -6.72 -1.82
C TRP A 164 2.49 -7.73 -0.70
N ALA A 165 1.38 -8.46 -0.79
CA ALA A 165 1.02 -9.48 0.19
C ALA A 165 2.08 -10.58 0.30
N MET A 166 2.63 -11.04 -0.82
CA MET A 166 3.78 -11.96 -0.83
C MET A 166 5.00 -11.32 -0.16
N GLY A 167 5.32 -10.08 -0.51
CA GLY A 167 6.41 -9.33 0.10
C GLY A 167 6.28 -9.20 1.62
N VAL A 168 5.07 -8.98 2.15
CA VAL A 168 4.79 -8.96 3.60
C VAL A 168 5.08 -10.31 4.23
N GLN A 169 4.70 -11.43 3.58
CA GLN A 169 4.99 -12.77 4.08
C GLN A 169 6.51 -13.07 4.08
N LEU A 170 7.24 -12.61 3.07
CA LEU A 170 8.69 -12.73 3.00
C LEU A 170 9.38 -11.83 4.07
N MET A 171 8.92 -10.59 4.23
CA MET A 171 9.48 -9.65 5.22
C MET A 171 9.34 -10.17 6.65
N ARG A 172 8.23 -10.87 6.97
CA ARG A 172 8.05 -11.50 8.29
C ARG A 172 9.05 -12.62 8.57
N ARG A 173 9.68 -13.16 7.54
CA ARG A 173 10.62 -14.28 7.59
C ARG A 173 12.05 -13.89 7.23
N THR A 174 12.28 -12.59 7.07
CA THR A 174 13.61 -12.10 6.71
C THR A 174 14.66 -12.47 7.76
N THR A 175 15.80 -12.91 7.26
CA THR A 175 16.98 -13.23 8.05
C THR A 175 18.03 -12.11 8.00
N ILE A 176 17.72 -11.00 7.31
CA ILE A 176 18.65 -9.87 7.17
C ILE A 176 18.90 -9.20 8.54
N PRO A 177 20.11 -9.23 9.07
CA PRO A 177 20.42 -8.82 10.46
C PRO A 177 20.60 -7.30 10.60
N VAL A 178 19.70 -6.51 10.01
CA VAL A 178 19.70 -5.04 10.11
C VAL A 178 18.30 -4.51 10.40
N PRO A 179 18.16 -3.28 10.91
CA PRO A 179 16.85 -2.68 11.13
C PRO A 179 15.99 -2.60 9.85
N THR A 180 14.68 -2.75 9.99
CA THR A 180 13.73 -2.65 8.87
C THR A 180 13.90 -1.36 8.07
N LEU A 181 14.26 -0.25 8.74
CA LEU A 181 14.52 1.03 8.08
C LEU A 181 15.65 0.93 7.04
N THR A 182 16.73 0.23 7.37
CA THR A 182 17.85 -0.03 6.43
C THR A 182 17.40 -0.89 5.26
N ILE A 183 16.61 -1.93 5.52
CA ILE A 183 16.04 -2.78 4.47
C ILE A 183 15.15 -1.94 3.55
N THR A 184 14.24 -1.15 4.12
CA THR A 184 13.34 -0.25 3.36
C THR A 184 14.12 0.76 2.52
N PHE A 185 15.17 1.36 3.08
CA PHE A 185 16.04 2.29 2.34
C PHE A 185 16.61 1.62 1.07
N TRP A 186 17.23 0.45 1.20
CA TRP A 186 17.81 -0.24 0.05
C TRP A 186 16.76 -0.78 -0.92
N MET A 187 15.62 -1.26 -0.43
CA MET A 187 14.50 -1.61 -1.30
C MET A 187 14.05 -0.40 -2.12
N THR A 188 13.96 0.79 -1.50
CA THR A 188 13.58 2.02 -2.20
C THR A 188 14.64 2.43 -3.22
N VAL A 189 15.95 2.36 -2.89
CA VAL A 189 17.06 2.65 -3.81
C VAL A 189 16.98 1.76 -5.06
N ILE A 190 16.88 0.45 -4.87
CA ILE A 190 16.81 -0.50 -5.99
C ILE A 190 15.55 -0.26 -6.82
N THR A 191 14.41 -0.07 -6.16
CA THR A 191 13.14 0.20 -6.85
C THR A 191 13.21 1.49 -7.65
N THR A 192 13.80 2.55 -7.12
CA THR A 192 13.98 3.82 -7.84
C THR A 192 14.78 3.61 -9.12
N GLY A 193 15.87 2.84 -9.05
CA GLY A 193 16.65 2.47 -10.23
C GLY A 193 15.82 1.69 -11.26
N VAL A 194 15.09 0.67 -10.83
CA VAL A 194 14.21 -0.12 -11.72
C VAL A 194 13.11 0.74 -12.31
N MET A 195 12.46 1.59 -11.53
CA MET A 195 11.40 2.49 -11.99
C MET A 195 11.95 3.51 -13.01
N THR A 196 13.20 3.99 -12.83
CA THR A 196 13.86 4.85 -13.80
C THR A 196 14.02 4.13 -15.14
N VAL A 197 14.50 2.88 -15.13
CA VAL A 197 14.63 2.08 -16.36
C VAL A 197 13.27 1.84 -17.00
N LEU A 198 12.25 1.49 -16.23
CA LEU A 198 10.90 1.27 -16.75
C LEU A 198 10.30 2.55 -17.33
N ALA A 199 10.47 3.70 -16.68
CA ALA A 199 9.98 4.98 -17.19
C ALA A 199 10.65 5.33 -18.52
N LEU A 200 11.98 5.21 -18.61
CA LEU A 200 12.73 5.49 -19.84
C LEU A 200 12.41 4.52 -20.98
N ALA A 201 12.10 3.27 -20.68
CA ALA A 201 11.83 2.25 -21.68
C ALA A 201 10.39 2.23 -22.18
N LEU A 202 9.41 2.58 -21.33
CA LEU A 202 7.97 2.40 -21.60
C LEU A 202 7.24 3.72 -21.83
N GLU A 203 7.74 4.84 -21.32
CA GLU A 203 7.15 6.17 -21.48
C GLU A 203 8.00 6.98 -22.48
N THR A 204 7.69 6.81 -23.76
CA THR A 204 8.45 7.38 -24.88
C THR A 204 7.91 8.73 -25.36
N ASP A 205 6.83 9.23 -24.76
CA ASP A 205 6.30 10.55 -25.09
C ASP A 205 7.34 11.65 -24.82
N PRO A 206 7.32 12.76 -25.62
CA PRO A 206 8.23 13.88 -25.37
C PRO A 206 8.14 14.36 -23.92
N TRP A 207 9.28 14.44 -23.27
CA TRP A 207 9.32 14.89 -21.88
C TRP A 207 8.82 16.34 -21.76
N HIS A 208 7.92 16.58 -20.82
CA HIS A 208 7.46 17.90 -20.46
C HIS A 208 7.59 18.11 -18.93
N ALA A 209 7.85 19.32 -18.53
CA ALA A 209 7.96 19.65 -17.12
C ALA A 209 6.61 19.44 -16.42
N PRO A 210 6.62 18.83 -15.21
CA PRO A 210 5.39 18.68 -14.42
C PRO A 210 4.74 20.04 -14.15
N THR A 211 3.40 20.09 -14.17
CA THR A 211 2.64 21.27 -13.78
C THR A 211 2.86 21.59 -12.29
N PRO A 212 2.58 22.82 -11.82
CA PRO A 212 2.65 23.13 -10.38
C PRO A 212 1.82 22.17 -9.52
N ARG A 213 0.66 21.72 -10.04
CA ARG A 213 -0.21 20.75 -9.37
C ARG A 213 0.43 19.37 -9.28
N THR A 214 1.07 18.93 -10.35
CA THR A 214 1.84 17.68 -10.39
C THR A 214 3.06 17.76 -9.47
N TRP A 215 3.78 18.90 -9.45
CA TRP A 215 4.88 19.11 -8.51
C TRP A 215 4.44 19.03 -7.05
N ALA A 216 3.28 19.59 -6.70
CA ALA A 216 2.72 19.46 -5.35
C ALA A 216 2.43 17.98 -4.99
N ALA A 217 1.90 17.20 -5.94
CA ALA A 217 1.68 15.77 -5.76
C ALA A 217 2.99 14.99 -5.60
N ILE A 218 4.02 15.33 -6.40
CA ILE A 218 5.37 14.75 -6.29
C ILE A 218 5.97 15.07 -4.91
N ALA A 219 5.93 16.33 -4.48
CA ALA A 219 6.46 16.77 -3.19
C ALA A 219 5.74 16.05 -2.02
N TYR A 220 4.42 15.92 -2.09
CA TYR A 220 3.65 15.14 -1.12
C TYR A 220 4.15 13.70 -1.03
N ASN A 221 4.28 13.02 -2.17
CA ASN A 221 4.77 11.64 -2.20
C ASN A 221 6.21 11.54 -1.68
N ALA A 222 7.10 12.42 -2.12
CA ALA A 222 8.50 12.41 -1.73
C ALA A 222 8.68 12.61 -0.22
N VAL A 223 8.08 13.67 0.33
CA VAL A 223 8.29 14.05 1.73
C VAL A 223 7.43 13.23 2.68
N LEU A 224 6.12 13.15 2.41
CA LEU A 224 5.20 12.50 3.35
C LEU A 224 5.18 10.98 3.20
N ILE A 225 5.04 10.47 1.97
CA ILE A 225 4.90 9.02 1.77
C ILE A 225 6.25 8.30 1.94
N PHE A 226 7.30 8.73 1.24
CA PHE A 226 8.61 8.08 1.32
C PHE A 226 9.45 8.51 2.54
N GLY A 227 9.15 9.67 3.11
CA GLY A 227 9.88 10.21 4.29
C GLY A 227 9.13 10.00 5.60
N VAL A 228 8.19 10.89 5.91
CA VAL A 228 7.58 11.01 7.24
C VAL A 228 6.82 9.78 7.68
N VAL A 229 5.96 9.22 6.79
CA VAL A 229 5.10 8.09 7.15
C VAL A 229 5.91 6.83 7.42
N GLN A 230 7.02 6.62 6.72
CA GLN A 230 7.91 5.49 7.00
C GLN A 230 8.50 5.57 8.42
N ALA A 231 8.94 6.74 8.84
CA ALA A 231 9.47 6.95 10.19
C ALA A 231 8.37 6.77 11.26
N LEU A 232 7.20 7.37 11.05
CA LEU A 232 6.05 7.23 11.96
C LEU A 232 5.57 5.77 12.05
N TRP A 233 5.51 5.06 10.93
CA TRP A 233 5.12 3.65 10.93
C TRP A 233 6.09 2.79 11.73
N LEU A 234 7.40 2.99 11.59
CA LEU A 234 8.41 2.27 12.37
C LEU A 234 8.31 2.58 13.87
N PHE A 235 7.98 3.83 14.23
CA PHE A 235 7.72 4.20 15.62
C PHE A 235 6.49 3.46 16.16
N LEU A 236 5.39 3.44 15.41
CA LEU A 236 4.15 2.83 15.84
C LEU A 236 4.17 1.29 15.81
N ALA A 237 4.82 0.68 14.83
CA ALA A 237 4.84 -0.77 14.65
C ALA A 237 5.35 -1.55 15.87
N ARG A 238 6.17 -0.90 16.71
CA ARG A 238 6.69 -1.46 17.96
C ARG A 238 5.77 -1.26 19.15
N GLN A 239 4.76 -0.40 19.05
CA GLN A 239 3.97 0.10 20.20
C GLN A 239 2.47 -0.13 20.05
N LEU A 240 1.99 -0.33 18.81
CA LEU A 240 0.56 -0.51 18.56
C LEU A 240 0.06 -1.88 18.96
N THR A 241 -1.12 -1.87 19.59
CA THR A 241 -1.91 -3.10 19.71
C THR A 241 -2.41 -3.55 18.33
N PRO A 242 -2.60 -4.87 18.10
CA PRO A 242 -3.15 -5.36 16.84
C PRO A 242 -4.46 -4.69 16.43
N VAL A 243 -5.33 -4.38 17.39
CA VAL A 243 -6.63 -3.71 17.15
C VAL A 243 -6.43 -2.28 16.61
N ALA A 244 -5.54 -1.50 17.22
CA ALA A 244 -5.29 -0.11 16.78
C ALA A 244 -4.67 -0.08 15.37
N SER A 245 -3.73 -0.97 15.09
CA SER A 245 -3.12 -1.14 13.77
C SER A 245 -4.18 -1.53 12.72
N THR A 246 -5.09 -2.44 13.06
CA THR A 246 -6.18 -2.87 12.18
C THR A 246 -7.12 -1.73 11.82
N LEU A 247 -7.60 -0.97 12.82
CA LEU A 247 -8.53 0.14 12.59
C LEU A 247 -7.93 1.22 11.69
N SER A 248 -6.64 1.52 11.87
CA SER A 248 -5.92 2.48 11.01
C SER A 248 -5.92 2.04 9.54
N VAL A 249 -5.54 0.82 9.29
CA VAL A 249 -5.47 0.27 7.91
C VAL A 249 -6.86 0.26 7.26
N MET A 250 -7.93 -0.03 8.01
CA MET A 250 -9.30 -0.05 7.50
C MET A 250 -9.82 1.32 7.04
N LEU A 251 -9.41 2.40 7.70
CA LEU A 251 -9.90 3.75 7.35
C LEU A 251 -9.25 4.32 6.09
N ILE A 252 -8.07 3.84 5.69
CA ILE A 252 -7.33 4.37 4.55
C ILE A 252 -8.11 4.28 3.22
N PRO A 253 -8.68 3.13 2.81
CA PRO A 253 -9.49 3.08 1.59
C PRO A 253 -10.75 3.94 1.66
N VAL A 254 -11.36 4.06 2.85
CA VAL A 254 -12.52 4.96 3.06
C VAL A 254 -12.13 6.40 2.77
N ILE A 255 -11.03 6.88 3.38
CA ILE A 255 -10.51 8.23 3.10
C ILE A 255 -10.19 8.40 1.61
N GLY A 256 -9.58 7.39 0.98
CA GLY A 256 -9.26 7.41 -0.46
C GLY A 256 -10.49 7.60 -1.34
N VAL A 257 -11.55 6.84 -1.09
CA VAL A 257 -12.82 6.91 -1.84
C VAL A 257 -13.49 8.28 -1.66
N PHE A 258 -13.71 8.70 -0.42
CA PHE A 258 -14.41 9.96 -0.15
C PHE A 258 -13.60 11.19 -0.56
N SER A 259 -12.28 11.19 -0.37
CA SER A 259 -11.44 12.31 -0.82
C SER A 259 -11.33 12.37 -2.36
N GLY A 260 -11.37 11.23 -3.05
CA GLY A 260 -11.47 11.17 -4.51
C GLY A 260 -12.77 11.81 -5.02
N ALA A 261 -13.89 11.46 -4.40
CA ALA A 261 -15.18 12.08 -4.72
C ALA A 261 -15.19 13.60 -4.48
N LEU A 262 -14.68 14.05 -3.32
CA LEU A 262 -14.70 15.46 -2.94
C LEU A 262 -13.71 16.32 -3.74
N TRP A 263 -12.51 15.83 -4.03
CA TRP A 263 -11.45 16.64 -4.64
C TRP A 263 -11.36 16.51 -6.15
N LEU A 264 -11.73 15.34 -6.68
CA LEU A 264 -11.62 15.04 -8.10
C LEU A 264 -12.99 14.98 -8.80
N GLY A 265 -14.10 15.11 -8.05
CA GLY A 265 -15.45 14.95 -8.58
C GLY A 265 -15.73 13.53 -9.07
N GLU A 266 -15.06 12.52 -8.51
CA GLU A 266 -15.30 11.12 -8.87
C GLU A 266 -16.72 10.73 -8.46
N VAL A 267 -17.50 10.21 -9.41
CA VAL A 267 -18.86 9.77 -9.16
C VAL A 267 -18.81 8.43 -8.44
N LEU A 268 -19.39 8.39 -7.25
CA LEU A 268 -19.57 7.15 -6.50
C LEU A 268 -20.81 6.42 -6.98
N HIS A 269 -20.68 5.14 -7.20
CA HIS A 269 -21.77 4.24 -7.53
C HIS A 269 -22.00 3.30 -6.35
N TRP A 270 -23.20 2.75 -6.22
CA TRP A 270 -23.53 1.84 -5.12
C TRP A 270 -22.57 0.63 -5.02
N GLN A 271 -21.98 0.21 -6.14
CA GLN A 271 -20.96 -0.84 -6.17
C GLN A 271 -19.68 -0.44 -5.44
N ASP A 272 -19.30 0.84 -5.53
CA ASP A 272 -18.11 1.37 -4.84
C ASP A 272 -18.36 1.36 -3.32
N ASP A 273 -19.55 1.80 -2.87
CA ASP A 273 -19.94 1.78 -1.44
C ASP A 273 -20.05 0.35 -0.90
N ALA A 274 -20.67 -0.56 -1.67
CA ALA A 274 -20.76 -1.97 -1.31
C ALA A 274 -19.38 -2.64 -1.25
N ALA A 275 -18.48 -2.34 -2.20
CA ALA A 275 -17.13 -2.86 -2.21
C ALA A 275 -16.30 -2.34 -1.02
N VAL A 276 -16.45 -1.06 -0.65
CA VAL A 276 -15.84 -0.51 0.58
C VAL A 276 -16.34 -1.29 1.81
N GLY A 277 -17.64 -1.47 1.97
CA GLY A 277 -18.22 -2.19 3.09
C GLY A 277 -17.73 -3.65 3.18
N LEU A 278 -17.71 -4.36 2.05
CA LEU A 278 -17.21 -5.74 1.96
C LEU A 278 -15.71 -5.81 2.25
N MET A 279 -14.92 -4.86 1.78
CA MET A 279 -13.49 -4.80 2.04
C MET A 279 -13.20 -4.53 3.52
N LEU A 280 -13.93 -3.60 4.14
CA LEU A 280 -13.82 -3.34 5.58
C LEU A 280 -14.16 -4.58 6.39
N ALA A 281 -15.24 -5.30 6.05
CA ALA A 281 -15.63 -6.55 6.68
C ALA A 281 -14.55 -7.63 6.50
N ALA A 282 -13.98 -7.75 5.30
CA ALA A 282 -12.91 -8.69 4.99
C ALA A 282 -11.65 -8.40 5.82
N ILE A 283 -11.18 -7.16 5.84
CA ILE A 283 -10.01 -6.75 6.60
C ILE A 283 -10.24 -6.99 8.09
N ALA A 284 -11.43 -6.60 8.62
CA ALA A 284 -11.79 -6.83 10.01
C ALA A 284 -11.78 -8.33 10.36
N SER A 285 -12.32 -9.19 9.49
CA SER A 285 -12.39 -10.63 9.72
C SER A 285 -11.01 -11.29 9.79
N VAL A 286 -10.06 -10.80 9.00
CA VAL A 286 -8.70 -11.34 8.89
C VAL A 286 -7.79 -10.81 10.00
N LEU A 287 -7.85 -9.51 10.28
CA LEU A 287 -6.91 -8.84 11.19
C LEU A 287 -7.40 -8.76 12.62
N TRP A 288 -8.70 -8.87 12.88
CA TRP A 288 -9.23 -8.80 14.26
C TRP A 288 -8.79 -10.01 15.07
N PRO A 289 -8.21 -9.83 16.25
CA PRO A 289 -7.75 -10.94 17.08
C PRO A 289 -8.87 -11.94 17.37
N ALA A 290 -8.58 -13.24 17.25
CA ALA A 290 -9.48 -14.27 17.75
C ALA A 290 -9.63 -14.10 19.28
N ARG A 291 -10.85 -14.27 19.80
CA ARG A 291 -11.04 -14.35 21.26
C ARG A 291 -10.19 -15.50 21.81
N ALA A 292 -9.40 -15.21 22.83
CA ALA A 292 -8.72 -16.26 23.57
C ALA A 292 -9.76 -17.28 24.06
N PRO A 293 -9.50 -18.61 23.97
CA PRO A 293 -10.38 -19.59 24.56
C PRO A 293 -10.58 -19.25 26.05
N ALA A 294 -11.82 -19.34 26.55
CA ALA A 294 -12.09 -19.14 27.95
C ALA A 294 -11.23 -20.11 28.77
N PRO A 295 -10.57 -19.67 29.85
CA PRO A 295 -9.83 -20.57 30.73
C PRO A 295 -10.82 -21.56 31.35
N GLY A 296 -10.78 -22.83 30.92
CA GLY A 296 -11.61 -23.89 31.53
C GLY A 296 -12.31 -24.89 30.60
N SER A 297 -12.10 -24.82 29.27
CA SER A 297 -12.62 -25.85 28.35
C SER A 297 -11.52 -26.85 27.95
N ARG A 298 -11.14 -27.69 28.86
CA ARG A 298 -10.47 -28.97 28.59
C ARG A 298 -11.17 -30.05 29.38
#